data_aff63b3b1e641ce076cf94b0487419f8
#
_entry.id   aff63b3b1e641ce076cf94b0487419f8
#
_cell.length_a   1.000
_cell.length_b   1.000
_cell.length_c   1.000
_cell.angle_alpha   90.00
_cell.angle_beta   90.00
_cell.angle_gamma   90.00
#
_symmetry.space_group_name_H-M   'P 1'
#
loop_
_entity.id
_entity.type
_entity.pdbx_description
1 polymer ?
#
loop_
_entity_poly.entity_id
_entity_poly.type
_entity_poly.pdbx_seq_one_letter_code
_entity_poly.pdbx_strand_id
1 'polypeptide(L)'
;MKKMFGTMLATEDYALGARRLYDSLKTVNSIYQKDFFIMLADNIDIDNIRKIFPEKDVFIANFNLLNTPNLDRDERIKYTINKIYAFQVPVGIKLCLVDSDIYFIKNCDHYLDFPAGSAYPAAQPPHSANGGVIIFENDFQSFLKGKEIIDNFNGDFRINDEYIWKELWQNFPTDYEKHLPIGDWYNNEEQMRVVHEDGFPKQWMIN
;
A
#
# COMPACT_ATOMS: atom_id res chain seq x y z
N MET A 1 18.08 9.42 -5.13
CA MET A 1 16.77 9.14 -4.53
C MET A 1 16.86 7.82 -3.80
N LYS A 2 16.48 7.77 -2.52
CA LYS A 2 16.45 6.54 -1.71
C LYS A 2 15.20 5.74 -2.09
N LYS A 3 15.36 4.44 -2.31
CA LYS A 3 14.27 3.52 -2.66
C LYS A 3 13.94 2.64 -1.47
N MET A 4 12.65 2.44 -1.18
CA MET A 4 12.19 1.69 -0.01
C MET A 4 10.90 0.93 -0.35
N PHE A 5 10.75 -0.25 0.24
CA PHE A 5 9.44 -0.87 0.41
C PHE A 5 8.81 -0.39 1.71
N GLY A 6 7.50 -0.43 1.79
CA GLY A 6 6.80 -0.07 3.01
C GLY A 6 5.35 -0.49 3.00
N THR A 7 4.69 -0.26 4.12
CA THR A 7 3.27 -0.57 4.30
C THR A 7 2.58 0.48 5.15
N MET A 8 1.25 0.44 5.17
CA MET A 8 0.43 1.27 6.04
C MET A 8 -0.25 0.40 7.10
N LEU A 9 -0.21 0.85 8.33
CA LEU A 9 -0.94 0.28 9.44
C LEU A 9 -1.97 1.29 9.94
N ALA A 10 -3.23 1.03 9.68
CA ALA A 10 -4.37 1.80 10.18
C ALA A 10 -5.02 1.15 11.42
N THR A 11 -4.74 -0.13 11.66
CA THR A 11 -5.10 -0.87 12.87
C THR A 11 -3.95 -1.77 13.28
N GLU A 12 -3.86 -2.08 14.58
CA GLU A 12 -2.78 -2.92 15.14
C GLU A 12 -2.88 -4.38 14.67
N ASP A 13 -4.08 -4.85 14.35
CA ASP A 13 -4.33 -6.23 13.90
C ASP A 13 -3.53 -6.64 12.66
N TYR A 14 -3.14 -5.68 11.83
CA TYR A 14 -2.34 -5.91 10.64
C TYR A 14 -0.82 -5.87 10.86
N ALA A 15 -0.35 -5.62 12.09
CA ALA A 15 1.08 -5.51 12.38
C ALA A 15 1.86 -6.81 12.11
N LEU A 16 1.26 -7.97 12.36
CA LEU A 16 1.87 -9.26 12.06
C LEU A 16 1.95 -9.53 10.54
N GLY A 17 0.94 -9.10 9.79
CA GLY A 17 0.98 -9.14 8.32
C GLY A 17 2.11 -8.26 7.77
N ALA A 18 2.22 -7.02 8.27
CA ALA A 18 3.34 -6.13 7.93
C ALA A 18 4.71 -6.74 8.28
N ARG A 19 4.81 -7.45 9.40
CA ARG A 19 6.03 -8.18 9.78
C ARG A 19 6.35 -9.28 8.77
N ARG A 20 5.36 -10.05 8.34
CA ARG A 20 5.51 -11.08 7.31
C ARG A 20 5.97 -10.49 5.98
N LEU A 21 5.39 -9.37 5.56
CA LEU A 21 5.84 -8.63 4.38
C LEU A 21 7.33 -8.25 4.51
N TYR A 22 7.73 -7.64 5.62
CA TYR A 22 9.13 -7.27 5.88
C TYR A 22 10.08 -8.48 5.85
N ASP A 23 9.71 -9.57 6.50
CA ASP A 23 10.53 -10.79 6.51
C ASP A 23 10.60 -11.46 5.12
N SER A 24 9.54 -11.32 4.31
CA SER A 24 9.55 -11.81 2.93
C SER A 24 10.60 -11.11 2.07
N LEU A 25 10.84 -9.79 2.27
CA LEU A 25 11.92 -9.08 1.57
C LEU A 25 13.30 -9.68 1.89
N LYS A 26 13.51 -10.11 3.14
CA LYS A 26 14.76 -10.81 3.54
C LYS A 26 14.85 -12.17 2.85
N THR A 27 13.75 -12.93 2.84
CA THR A 27 13.68 -14.26 2.24
C THR A 27 13.99 -14.25 0.75
N VAL A 28 13.51 -13.23 0.02
CA VAL A 28 13.77 -13.09 -1.43
C VAL A 28 15.08 -12.35 -1.74
N ASN A 29 15.90 -12.07 -0.74
CA ASN A 29 17.17 -11.35 -0.88
C ASN A 29 17.03 -9.98 -1.56
N SER A 30 16.00 -9.20 -1.19
CA SER A 30 15.86 -7.82 -1.65
C SER A 30 17.05 -6.99 -1.20
N ILE A 31 17.62 -6.17 -2.08
CA ILE A 31 18.66 -5.20 -1.72
C ILE A 31 18.12 -4.08 -0.82
N TYR A 32 16.78 -3.88 -0.81
CA TYR A 32 16.08 -2.88 0.00
C TYR A 32 15.56 -3.42 1.34
N GLN A 33 15.89 -4.65 1.72
CA GLN A 33 15.43 -5.31 2.96
C GLN A 33 15.78 -4.56 4.25
N LYS A 34 16.76 -3.64 4.23
CA LYS A 34 17.18 -2.83 5.38
C LYS A 34 16.49 -1.46 5.46
N ASP A 35 15.74 -1.11 4.45
CA ASP A 35 15.08 0.19 4.35
C ASP A 35 13.57 -0.03 4.19
N PHE A 36 12.90 -0.34 5.30
CA PHE A 36 11.45 -0.58 5.31
C PHE A 36 10.72 0.60 5.96
N PHE A 37 9.62 1.02 5.36
CA PHE A 37 8.86 2.18 5.79
C PHE A 37 7.47 1.76 6.31
N ILE A 38 7.11 2.16 7.50
CA ILE A 38 5.78 1.96 8.07
C ILE A 38 5.09 3.30 8.23
N MET A 39 3.98 3.49 7.53
CA MET A 39 3.03 4.56 7.79
C MET A 39 2.11 4.08 8.90
N LEU A 40 2.13 4.75 10.05
CA LEU A 40 1.42 4.34 11.24
C LEU A 40 0.31 5.34 11.58
N ALA A 41 -0.93 4.86 11.72
CA ALA A 41 -2.02 5.72 12.17
C ALA A 41 -1.79 6.20 13.61
N ASP A 42 -2.20 7.42 13.91
CA ASP A 42 -1.98 8.12 15.18
C ASP A 42 -2.71 7.49 16.37
N ASN A 43 -3.67 6.61 16.11
CA ASN A 43 -4.39 5.83 17.14
C ASN A 43 -3.70 4.52 17.54
N ILE A 44 -2.54 4.19 16.94
CA ILE A 44 -1.78 2.97 17.24
C ILE A 44 -0.58 3.30 18.11
N ASP A 45 -0.39 2.50 19.17
CA ASP A 45 0.77 2.65 20.04
C ASP A 45 2.05 2.22 19.33
N ILE A 46 2.96 3.18 19.11
CA ILE A 46 4.24 2.96 18.46
C ILE A 46 5.13 1.96 19.22
N ASP A 47 5.01 1.89 20.55
CA ASP A 47 5.81 0.97 21.35
C ASP A 47 5.41 -0.48 21.09
N ASN A 48 4.13 -0.75 20.84
CA ASN A 48 3.67 -2.08 20.41
C ASN A 48 4.24 -2.46 19.04
N ILE A 49 4.24 -1.52 18.10
CA ILE A 49 4.83 -1.76 16.78
C ILE A 49 6.35 -1.96 16.88
N ARG A 50 7.05 -1.22 17.74
CA ARG A 50 8.49 -1.40 17.98
C ARG A 50 8.86 -2.74 18.63
N LYS A 51 7.96 -3.38 19.36
CA LYS A 51 8.15 -4.77 19.85
C LYS A 51 8.16 -5.78 18.69
N ILE A 52 7.33 -5.53 17.66
CA ILE A 52 7.24 -6.38 16.46
C ILE A 52 8.37 -6.07 15.49
N PHE A 53 8.78 -4.80 15.38
CA PHE A 53 9.84 -4.28 14.51
C PHE A 53 10.96 -3.65 15.34
N PRO A 54 11.81 -4.45 16.01
CA PRO A 54 12.92 -3.93 16.82
C PRO A 54 14.10 -3.41 15.97
N GLU A 55 14.08 -3.64 14.67
CA GLU A 55 15.13 -3.25 13.75
C GLU A 55 15.21 -1.73 13.63
N LYS A 56 16.40 -1.14 13.78
CA LYS A 56 16.62 0.32 13.72
C LYS A 56 16.46 0.91 12.31
N ASP A 57 16.57 0.07 11.30
CA ASP A 57 16.40 0.41 9.89
C ASP A 57 14.95 0.34 9.40
N VAL A 58 14.00 0.03 10.29
CA VAL A 58 12.58 0.22 10.04
C VAL A 58 12.15 1.64 10.40
N PHE A 59 11.80 2.42 9.40
CA PHE A 59 11.34 3.81 9.55
C PHE A 59 9.85 3.84 9.83
N ILE A 60 9.42 4.54 10.87
CA ILE A 60 8.01 4.72 11.21
C ILE A 60 7.67 6.20 11.12
N ALA A 61 6.63 6.53 10.36
CA ALA A 61 6.06 7.88 10.28
C ALA A 61 4.58 7.83 10.59
N ASN A 62 4.14 8.68 11.51
CA ASN A 62 2.74 8.76 11.89
C ASN A 62 1.93 9.61 10.91
N PHE A 63 0.65 9.26 10.74
CA PHE A 63 -0.35 10.06 10.04
C PHE A 63 -1.64 10.14 10.84
N ASN A 64 -2.39 11.23 10.66
CA ASN A 64 -3.70 11.38 11.29
C ASN A 64 -4.75 10.58 10.51
N LEU A 65 -5.44 9.66 11.21
CA LEU A 65 -6.42 8.79 10.58
C LEU A 65 -7.58 9.59 9.99
N LEU A 66 -7.81 9.45 8.69
CA LEU A 66 -9.00 10.00 8.04
C LEU A 66 -10.17 9.05 8.22
N ASN A 67 -11.32 9.61 8.58
CA ASN A 67 -12.57 8.88 8.62
C ASN A 67 -13.26 8.93 7.28
N THR A 68 -13.81 7.79 6.84
CA THR A 68 -14.66 7.76 5.64
C THR A 68 -16.04 8.32 5.94
N PRO A 69 -16.63 9.07 5.02
CA PRO A 69 -17.96 9.64 5.22
C PRO A 69 -19.10 8.61 5.28
N ASN A 70 -18.94 7.39 4.82
CA ASN A 70 -19.98 6.34 4.82
C ASN A 70 -19.50 5.03 5.39
N LEU A 71 -19.94 4.68 6.61
CA LEU A 71 -19.34 3.66 7.47
C LEU A 71 -20.04 2.29 7.48
N ASP A 72 -21.13 2.06 6.73
CA ASP A 72 -22.09 1.02 7.08
C ASP A 72 -21.79 -0.42 6.64
N ARG A 73 -20.73 -0.73 5.88
CA ARG A 73 -20.66 -2.07 5.31
C ARG A 73 -19.38 -2.90 5.49
N ASP A 74 -18.20 -2.34 5.56
CA ASP A 74 -16.98 -3.15 5.74
C ASP A 74 -15.87 -2.34 6.38
N GLU A 75 -15.57 -2.61 7.64
CA GLU A 75 -14.55 -1.88 8.39
C GLU A 75 -13.15 -1.97 7.77
N ARG A 76 -12.86 -3.02 7.00
CA ARG A 76 -11.56 -3.22 6.36
C ARG A 76 -11.27 -2.16 5.29
N ILE A 77 -12.29 -1.76 4.54
CA ILE A 77 -12.15 -0.81 3.43
C ILE A 77 -12.02 0.63 3.95
N LYS A 78 -12.61 0.94 5.09
CA LYS A 78 -12.68 2.32 5.61
C LYS A 78 -11.31 2.98 5.79
N TYR A 79 -10.28 2.19 5.97
CA TYR A 79 -8.93 2.70 6.21
C TYR A 79 -8.09 2.84 4.96
N THR A 80 -8.46 2.20 3.84
CA THR A 80 -7.64 2.18 2.61
C THR A 80 -7.44 3.56 2.02
N ILE A 81 -8.40 4.48 2.21
CA ILE A 81 -8.27 5.89 1.77
C ILE A 81 -7.05 6.60 2.34
N ASN A 82 -6.56 6.15 3.50
CA ASN A 82 -5.40 6.74 4.16
C ASN A 82 -4.09 6.51 3.39
N LYS A 83 -4.08 5.64 2.38
CA LYS A 83 -2.92 5.47 1.49
C LYS A 83 -2.52 6.77 0.77
N ILE A 84 -3.41 7.77 0.68
CA ILE A 84 -3.07 9.10 0.15
C ILE A 84 -1.92 9.77 0.93
N TYR A 85 -1.72 9.43 2.20
CA TYR A 85 -0.58 9.93 2.97
C TYR A 85 0.78 9.49 2.41
N ALA A 86 0.82 8.45 1.56
CA ALA A 86 2.04 8.07 0.88
C ALA A 86 2.57 9.15 -0.08
N PHE A 87 1.73 10.07 -0.54
CA PHE A 87 2.18 11.26 -1.26
C PHE A 87 2.96 12.26 -0.39
N GLN A 88 2.92 12.11 0.94
CA GLN A 88 3.70 12.92 1.88
C GLN A 88 4.99 12.22 2.34
N VAL A 89 5.39 11.13 1.68
CA VAL A 89 6.69 10.50 1.94
C VAL A 89 7.80 11.56 1.84
N PRO A 90 8.85 11.52 2.67
CA PRO A 90 9.89 12.55 2.64
C PRO A 90 10.49 12.75 1.25
N VAL A 91 10.78 14.00 0.90
CA VAL A 91 11.41 14.34 -0.38
C VAL A 91 12.71 13.55 -0.57
N GLY A 92 12.91 12.99 -1.75
CA GLY A 92 14.07 12.16 -2.07
C GLY A 92 13.89 10.67 -1.75
N ILE A 93 12.71 10.26 -1.28
CA ILE A 93 12.33 8.85 -1.12
C ILE A 93 11.36 8.45 -2.23
N LYS A 94 11.61 7.29 -2.83
CA LYS A 94 10.65 6.55 -3.66
C LYS A 94 10.17 5.33 -2.86
N LEU A 95 8.88 5.28 -2.61
CA LEU A 95 8.23 4.25 -1.79
C LEU A 95 7.42 3.31 -2.67
N CYS A 96 7.70 2.01 -2.60
CA CYS A 96 6.78 0.97 -3.01
C CYS A 96 5.90 0.62 -1.82
N LEU A 97 4.69 1.20 -1.77
CA LEU A 97 3.71 0.88 -0.74
C LEU A 97 3.02 -0.43 -1.08
N VAL A 98 3.02 -1.35 -0.14
CA VAL A 98 2.47 -2.70 -0.27
C VAL A 98 1.48 -2.93 0.86
N ASP A 99 0.33 -3.53 0.56
CA ASP A 99 -0.63 -3.89 1.60
C ASP A 99 -0.04 -4.90 2.58
N SER A 100 -0.41 -4.77 3.85
CA SER A 100 0.14 -5.58 4.93
C SER A 100 -0.27 -7.06 4.89
N ASP A 101 -1.21 -7.42 4.01
CA ASP A 101 -1.63 -8.79 3.74
C ASP A 101 -1.01 -9.37 2.44
N ILE A 102 0.01 -8.69 1.95
CA ILE A 102 0.82 -9.12 0.80
C ILE A 102 2.20 -9.55 1.28
N TYR A 103 2.78 -10.55 0.64
CA TYR A 103 4.19 -10.92 0.82
C TYR A 103 4.82 -11.37 -0.49
N PHE A 104 6.14 -11.23 -0.57
CA PHE A 104 6.91 -11.59 -1.75
C PHE A 104 7.41 -13.03 -1.66
N ILE A 105 7.31 -13.77 -2.76
CA ILE A 105 7.87 -15.12 -2.92
C ILE A 105 9.05 -15.14 -3.91
N LYS A 106 9.24 -14.07 -4.66
CA LYS A 106 10.40 -13.82 -5.52
C LYS A 106 10.83 -12.36 -5.38
N ASN A 107 12.06 -12.05 -5.75
CA ASN A 107 12.59 -10.69 -5.71
C ASN A 107 11.78 -9.76 -6.63
N CYS A 108 11.33 -8.64 -6.07
CA CYS A 108 10.54 -7.60 -6.74
C CYS A 108 11.23 -6.22 -6.70
N ASP A 109 12.53 -6.16 -6.51
CA ASP A 109 13.28 -4.89 -6.42
C ASP A 109 13.08 -3.98 -7.63
N HIS A 110 12.85 -4.57 -8.81
CA HIS A 110 12.57 -3.85 -10.04
C HIS A 110 11.28 -3.00 -10.00
N TYR A 111 10.36 -3.24 -9.05
CA TYR A 111 9.17 -2.38 -8.90
C TYR A 111 9.56 -0.94 -8.58
N LEU A 112 10.64 -0.75 -7.84
CA LEU A 112 11.15 0.57 -7.52
C LEU A 112 11.84 1.29 -8.70
N ASP A 113 11.92 0.66 -9.87
CA ASP A 113 12.37 1.30 -11.11
C ASP A 113 11.21 1.93 -11.89
N PHE A 114 9.97 1.50 -11.64
CA PHE A 114 8.79 2.09 -12.25
C PHE A 114 8.55 3.54 -11.79
N PRO A 115 7.92 4.39 -12.61
CA PRO A 115 7.62 5.77 -12.23
C PRO A 115 6.60 5.84 -11.07
N ALA A 116 6.53 6.98 -10.39
CA ALA A 116 5.50 7.24 -9.40
C ALA A 116 4.10 7.16 -10.04
N GLY A 117 3.12 6.66 -9.28
CA GLY A 117 1.79 6.34 -9.76
C GLY A 117 1.69 5.00 -10.48
N SER A 118 2.76 4.19 -10.49
CA SER A 118 2.68 2.82 -11.01
C SER A 118 2.00 1.90 -10.01
N ALA A 119 1.15 1.01 -10.52
CA ALA A 119 0.38 0.03 -9.76
C ALA A 119 0.03 -1.18 -10.64
N TYR A 120 -0.51 -2.23 -10.04
CA TYR A 120 -1.19 -3.25 -10.81
C TYR A 120 -2.50 -2.69 -11.38
N PRO A 121 -2.86 -3.02 -12.61
CA PRO A 121 -4.19 -2.70 -13.12
C PRO A 121 -5.24 -3.55 -12.37
N ALA A 122 -6.36 -2.93 -12.00
CA ALA A 122 -7.50 -3.68 -11.45
C ALA A 122 -8.10 -4.63 -12.50
N ALA A 123 -8.61 -5.77 -12.04
CA ALA A 123 -9.09 -6.84 -12.94
C ALA A 123 -10.35 -6.47 -13.74
N GLN A 124 -11.07 -5.40 -13.38
CA GLN A 124 -12.33 -5.01 -14.04
C GLN A 124 -12.20 -3.69 -14.81
N PRO A 125 -12.76 -3.61 -16.03
CA PRO A 125 -12.87 -2.36 -16.76
C PRO A 125 -13.90 -1.38 -16.12
N PRO A 126 -13.67 -0.06 -16.19
CA PRO A 126 -12.47 0.57 -16.69
C PRO A 126 -11.31 0.34 -15.71
N HIS A 127 -10.18 -0.13 -16.21
CA HIS A 127 -9.02 -0.48 -15.39
C HIS A 127 -8.62 0.72 -14.51
N SER A 128 -8.87 0.60 -13.23
CA SER A 128 -8.29 1.48 -12.21
C SER A 128 -7.02 0.84 -11.65
N ALA A 129 -6.21 1.61 -10.95
CA ALA A 129 -5.07 1.08 -10.25
C ALA A 129 -5.54 0.23 -9.06
N ASN A 130 -5.01 -1.00 -8.93
CA ASN A 130 -5.20 -1.81 -7.74
C ASN A 130 -4.39 -1.21 -6.58
N GLY A 131 -5.02 -1.13 -5.41
CA GLY A 131 -4.43 -0.49 -4.24
C GLY A 131 -3.36 -1.31 -3.51
N GLY A 132 -3.17 -2.58 -3.86
CA GLY A 132 -2.33 -3.50 -3.10
C GLY A 132 -0.81 -3.25 -3.22
N VAL A 133 -0.35 -2.77 -4.37
CA VAL A 133 1.06 -2.36 -4.60
C VAL A 133 1.09 -1.11 -5.46
N ILE A 134 1.64 -0.03 -4.92
CA ILE A 134 1.70 1.27 -5.60
C ILE A 134 3.04 1.94 -5.36
N ILE A 135 3.59 2.58 -6.38
CA ILE A 135 4.81 3.36 -6.30
C ILE A 135 4.49 4.84 -6.03
N PHE A 136 5.03 5.37 -4.94
CA PHE A 136 4.86 6.77 -4.54
C PHE A 136 6.19 7.51 -4.51
N GLU A 137 6.10 8.79 -4.82
CA GLU A 137 7.09 9.83 -4.50
C GLU A 137 6.37 10.99 -3.82
N ASN A 138 7.13 11.90 -3.21
CA ASN A 138 6.53 13.09 -2.61
C ASN A 138 5.77 13.92 -3.66
N ASP A 139 4.47 14.06 -3.47
CA ASP A 139 3.58 14.88 -4.31
C ASP A 139 2.44 15.46 -3.47
N PHE A 140 2.74 16.60 -2.85
CA PHE A 140 1.77 17.27 -1.99
C PHE A 140 0.50 17.73 -2.73
N GLN A 141 0.59 18.00 -4.03
CA GLN A 141 -0.60 18.38 -4.82
C GLN A 141 -1.55 17.21 -5.02
N SER A 142 -1.02 16.03 -5.32
CA SER A 142 -1.82 14.80 -5.38
C SER A 142 -2.43 14.44 -4.02
N PHE A 143 -1.71 14.67 -2.90
CA PHE A 143 -2.28 14.53 -1.56
C PHE A 143 -3.49 15.44 -1.35
N LEU A 144 -3.36 16.75 -1.65
CA LEU A 144 -4.46 17.71 -1.49
C LEU A 144 -5.67 17.35 -2.35
N LYS A 145 -5.43 16.97 -3.61
CA LYS A 145 -6.50 16.53 -4.52
C LYS A 145 -7.19 15.25 -4.03
N GLY A 146 -6.42 14.26 -3.55
CA GLY A 146 -6.97 13.04 -2.95
C GLY A 146 -7.84 13.35 -1.74
N LYS A 147 -7.39 14.28 -0.88
CA LYS A 147 -8.18 14.74 0.26
C LYS A 147 -9.47 15.43 -0.17
N GLU A 148 -9.42 16.30 -1.19
CA GLU A 148 -10.60 16.95 -1.76
C GLU A 148 -11.62 15.94 -2.29
N ILE A 149 -11.16 14.87 -2.97
CA ILE A 149 -12.02 13.77 -3.44
C ILE A 149 -12.74 13.12 -2.27
N ILE A 150 -12.03 12.85 -1.17
CA ILE A 150 -12.61 12.25 0.03
C ILE A 150 -13.63 13.18 0.69
N ASP A 151 -13.26 14.44 0.90
CA ASP A 151 -14.08 15.44 1.60
C ASP A 151 -15.38 15.77 0.83
N ASN A 152 -15.35 15.73 -0.50
CA ASN A 152 -16.50 16.02 -1.37
C ASN A 152 -17.28 14.75 -1.79
N PHE A 153 -16.89 13.58 -1.31
CA PHE A 153 -17.56 12.35 -1.66
C PHE A 153 -19.00 12.30 -1.08
N ASN A 154 -19.99 12.17 -1.96
CA ASN A 154 -21.41 12.13 -1.61
C ASN A 154 -22.14 10.90 -2.18
N GLY A 155 -21.38 9.89 -2.62
CA GLY A 155 -21.94 8.65 -3.15
C GLY A 155 -22.62 7.82 -2.07
N ASP A 156 -23.51 6.94 -2.50
CA ASP A 156 -24.23 5.97 -1.66
C ASP A 156 -23.46 4.66 -1.44
N PHE A 157 -22.26 4.56 -2.03
CA PHE A 157 -21.35 3.44 -1.87
C PHE A 157 -20.13 3.84 -1.02
N ARG A 158 -19.39 2.87 -0.54
CA ARG A 158 -18.18 3.13 0.23
C ARG A 158 -17.05 3.61 -0.68
N ILE A 159 -16.45 4.74 -0.32
CA ILE A 159 -15.19 5.20 -0.91
C ILE A 159 -14.05 4.30 -0.43
N ASN A 160 -13.22 3.83 -1.36
CA ASN A 160 -11.98 3.12 -1.11
C ASN A 160 -10.82 3.80 -1.86
N ASP A 161 -9.62 3.29 -1.67
CA ASP A 161 -8.43 3.80 -2.34
C ASP A 161 -8.49 3.64 -3.87
N GLU A 162 -9.05 2.55 -4.41
CA GLU A 162 -9.18 2.37 -5.86
C GLU A 162 -10.07 3.44 -6.50
N TYR A 163 -11.13 3.90 -5.80
CA TYR A 163 -11.94 5.03 -6.27
C TYR A 163 -11.10 6.30 -6.34
N ILE A 164 -10.26 6.55 -5.31
CA ILE A 164 -9.39 7.74 -5.28
C ILE A 164 -8.36 7.66 -6.42
N TRP A 165 -7.75 6.51 -6.65
CA TRP A 165 -6.79 6.34 -7.74
C TRP A 165 -7.44 6.54 -9.10
N LYS A 166 -8.65 6.07 -9.31
CA LYS A 166 -9.44 6.31 -10.52
C LYS A 166 -9.62 7.81 -10.79
N GLU A 167 -9.99 8.58 -9.77
CA GLU A 167 -10.21 10.01 -9.90
C GLU A 167 -8.90 10.81 -10.04
N LEU A 168 -7.83 10.39 -9.37
CA LEU A 168 -6.51 11.04 -9.46
C LEU A 168 -5.79 10.71 -10.77
N TRP A 169 -5.87 9.47 -11.21
CA TRP A 169 -5.07 8.93 -12.32
C TRP A 169 -5.93 8.51 -13.50
N GLN A 170 -6.72 9.45 -14.02
CA GLN A 170 -7.64 9.23 -15.14
C GLN A 170 -6.99 8.61 -16.38
N ASN A 171 -5.68 8.84 -16.59
CA ASN A 171 -4.92 8.30 -17.72
C ASN A 171 -4.30 6.92 -17.41
N PHE A 172 -4.43 6.40 -16.19
CA PHE A 172 -3.82 5.12 -15.80
C PHE A 172 -4.21 3.97 -16.73
N PRO A 173 -5.46 3.83 -17.20
CA PRO A 173 -5.84 2.75 -18.10
C PRO A 173 -5.07 2.68 -19.42
N THR A 174 -4.56 3.81 -19.90
CA THR A 174 -3.84 3.93 -21.18
C THR A 174 -2.33 4.19 -20.99
N ASP A 175 -1.88 4.43 -19.77
CA ASP A 175 -0.48 4.67 -19.42
C ASP A 175 0.20 3.35 -19.03
N TYR A 176 0.44 2.51 -20.04
CA TYR A 176 1.01 1.17 -19.84
C TYR A 176 2.42 1.18 -19.22
N GLU A 177 3.15 2.29 -19.28
CA GLU A 177 4.46 2.42 -18.63
C GLU A 177 4.35 2.40 -17.09
N LYS A 178 3.16 2.69 -16.57
CA LYS A 178 2.84 2.63 -15.12
C LYS A 178 2.22 1.31 -14.68
N HIS A 179 1.99 0.37 -15.59
CA HIS A 179 1.46 -0.93 -15.21
C HIS A 179 2.59 -1.81 -14.68
N LEU A 180 2.48 -2.21 -13.41
CA LEU A 180 3.32 -3.27 -12.86
C LEU A 180 2.98 -4.61 -13.55
N PRO A 181 3.95 -5.54 -13.67
CA PRO A 181 3.76 -6.79 -14.40
C PRO A 181 2.65 -7.65 -13.80
N ILE A 182 1.49 -7.72 -14.46
CA ILE A 182 0.31 -8.45 -13.96
C ILE A 182 0.58 -9.95 -13.77
N GLY A 183 1.51 -10.52 -14.53
CA GLY A 183 1.94 -11.90 -14.39
C GLY A 183 2.57 -12.22 -13.03
N ASP A 184 3.08 -11.19 -12.34
CA ASP A 184 3.63 -11.34 -11.00
C ASP A 184 2.55 -11.59 -9.93
N TRP A 185 1.30 -11.22 -10.23
CA TRP A 185 0.17 -11.26 -9.30
C TRP A 185 -0.86 -12.36 -9.61
N TYR A 186 -1.28 -12.51 -10.87
CA TYR A 186 -2.46 -13.29 -11.23
C TYR A 186 -2.19 -14.58 -12.02
N ASN A 187 -0.96 -14.86 -12.44
CA ASN A 187 -0.68 -15.98 -13.31
C ASN A 187 0.03 -17.14 -12.59
N ASN A 188 0.19 -18.24 -13.32
CA ASN A 188 0.65 -19.53 -12.83
C ASN A 188 1.78 -19.41 -11.79
N GLU A 189 1.88 -20.36 -10.89
CA GLU A 189 2.83 -20.38 -9.77
C GLU A 189 4.30 -20.15 -10.17
N GLU A 190 4.68 -20.46 -11.41
CA GLU A 190 6.05 -20.23 -11.88
C GLU A 190 6.39 -18.75 -12.09
N GLN A 191 5.40 -17.94 -12.49
CA GLN A 191 5.59 -16.50 -12.74
C GLN A 191 5.28 -15.65 -11.51
N MET A 192 4.40 -16.10 -10.65
CA MET A 192 3.94 -15.35 -9.48
C MET A 192 5.13 -14.94 -8.59
N ARG A 193 5.15 -13.65 -8.22
CA ARG A 193 6.16 -13.06 -7.30
C ARG A 193 5.56 -12.56 -6.02
N VAL A 194 4.27 -12.27 -6.05
CA VAL A 194 3.53 -11.61 -4.99
C VAL A 194 2.34 -12.48 -4.61
N VAL A 195 2.13 -12.69 -3.34
CA VAL A 195 0.94 -13.37 -2.82
C VAL A 195 0.12 -12.37 -2.02
N HIS A 196 -1.14 -12.22 -2.37
CA HIS A 196 -2.12 -11.46 -1.62
C HIS A 196 -3.03 -12.42 -0.88
N GLU A 197 -3.08 -12.31 0.43
CA GLU A 197 -3.97 -13.14 1.24
C GLU A 197 -5.37 -12.54 1.26
N ASP A 198 -6.17 -12.89 0.27
CA ASP A 198 -7.57 -12.51 0.23
C ASP A 198 -8.36 -13.18 1.37
N GLY A 199 -9.42 -12.50 1.80
CA GLY A 199 -10.32 -13.02 2.83
C GLY A 199 -10.04 -12.51 4.25
N PHE A 200 -10.99 -12.81 5.14
CA PHE A 200 -10.95 -12.41 6.55
C PHE A 200 -11.64 -13.52 7.38
N PRO A 201 -11.14 -13.88 8.57
CA PRO A 201 -9.91 -13.39 9.20
C PRO A 201 -8.64 -13.85 8.46
N LYS A 202 -7.57 -13.06 8.56
CA LYS A 202 -6.27 -13.43 7.98
C LYS A 202 -5.65 -14.57 8.77
N GLN A 203 -4.78 -15.39 8.12
CA GLN A 203 -4.17 -16.55 8.77
C GLN A 203 -3.46 -16.21 10.09
N TRP A 204 -2.77 -15.08 10.17
CA TRP A 204 -2.09 -14.63 11.39
C TRP A 204 -3.01 -14.12 12.50
N MET A 205 -4.31 -13.93 12.23
CA MET A 205 -5.32 -13.52 13.22
C MET A 205 -5.98 -14.71 13.91
N ILE A 206 -5.77 -15.93 13.41
CA ILE A 206 -6.45 -17.15 13.90
C ILE A 206 -5.62 -17.92 14.94
N ASN A 207 -4.34 -17.61 15.11
CA ASN A 207 -3.40 -18.31 16.00
C ASN A 207 -3.24 -17.60 17.33
#